data_e4ab7843c402424b88970550d10f5c12
#
_entry.id   e4ab7843c402424b88970550d10f5c12
#
_cell.length_a   1.000
_cell.length_b   1.000
_cell.length_c   1.000
_cell.angle_alpha   90.00
_cell.angle_beta   90.00
_cell.angle_gamma   90.00
#
_symmetry.space_group_name_H-M   'P 1'
#
loop_
_entity.id
_entity.type
_entity.pdbx_description
1 polymer ?
#
loop_
_entity_poly.entity_id
_entity_poly.type
_entity_poly.pdbx_seq_one_letter_code
_entity_poly.pdbx_strand_id
1 'polypeptide(L)'
;MPKIKCLLKVEDPPNFLVLHCGGNNIPGDKGEKSVDLRLKINNTLVSFAKLLPDTVLVWSQILPCQHWRGGVDHEATDMVRKRLNSFVATALIRTGGKYIRYPEIQIDCPHLFAPDGVHLSELGNQFFLYRLQQGLQTFITKPTEKVSPKLGELGPWLCYD
;
A
#
# COMPACT_ATOMS: atom_id res chain seq x y z
N MET A 1 15.16 -4.71 5.98
CA MET A 1 15.52 -6.10 6.39
C MET A 1 16.22 -6.20 7.75
N PRO A 2 17.27 -5.43 8.12
CA PRO A 2 17.94 -5.61 9.42
C PRO A 2 17.01 -5.48 10.63
N LYS A 3 16.13 -4.46 10.66
CA LYS A 3 15.20 -4.25 11.77
C LYS A 3 14.24 -5.43 12.00
N ILE A 4 13.68 -6.01 10.93
CA ILE A 4 12.77 -7.16 11.05
C ILE A 4 13.52 -8.38 11.59
N LYS A 5 14.74 -8.63 11.09
CA LYS A 5 15.57 -9.71 11.63
C LYS A 5 15.91 -9.54 13.11
N CYS A 6 16.04 -8.29 13.58
CA CYS A 6 16.24 -8.03 15.01
C CYS A 6 14.96 -8.30 15.82
N LEU A 7 13.80 -7.89 15.32
CA LEU A 7 12.52 -8.15 15.99
C LEU A 7 12.24 -9.65 16.12
N LEU A 8 12.49 -10.43 15.07
CA LEU A 8 12.28 -11.88 15.07
C LEU A 8 13.23 -12.66 16.01
N LYS A 9 14.17 -11.99 16.68
CA LYS A 9 14.97 -12.60 17.76
C LYS A 9 14.28 -12.58 19.12
N VAL A 10 13.28 -11.70 19.28
CA VAL A 10 12.63 -11.41 20.56
C VAL A 10 11.11 -11.54 20.49
N GLU A 11 10.53 -11.60 19.29
CA GLU A 11 9.10 -11.67 19.03
C GLU A 11 8.78 -12.80 18.05
N ASP A 12 7.65 -13.45 18.24
CA ASP A 12 7.13 -14.45 17.31
C ASP A 12 6.75 -13.80 15.96
N PRO A 13 6.87 -14.53 14.83
CA PRO A 13 6.43 -14.04 13.54
C PRO A 13 4.95 -13.65 13.56
N PRO A 14 4.58 -12.47 13.01
CA PRO A 14 3.18 -12.05 12.97
C PRO A 14 2.39 -12.86 11.94
N ASN A 15 1.08 -13.01 12.14
CA ASN A 15 0.19 -13.63 11.16
C ASN A 15 0.11 -12.81 9.85
N PHE A 16 0.18 -11.49 9.96
CA PHE A 16 0.14 -10.55 8.82
C PHE A 16 1.28 -9.55 8.92
N LEU A 17 1.98 -9.33 7.82
CA LEU A 17 2.96 -8.24 7.66
C LEU A 17 2.45 -7.25 6.61
N VAL A 18 2.03 -6.05 7.06
CA VAL A 18 1.61 -4.98 6.15
C VAL A 18 2.82 -4.20 5.66
N LEU A 19 2.93 -4.08 4.36
CA LEU A 19 3.96 -3.31 3.68
C LEU A 19 3.34 -2.07 3.03
N HIS A 20 3.63 -0.89 3.57
CA HIS A 20 3.25 0.41 3.01
C HIS A 20 4.51 1.22 2.77
N CYS A 21 4.98 1.23 1.53
CA CYS A 21 6.23 1.89 1.15
C CYS A 21 6.31 2.12 -0.36
N GLY A 22 7.32 2.85 -0.81
CA GLY A 22 7.63 3.04 -2.22
C GLY A 22 7.21 4.40 -2.80
N GLY A 23 6.39 5.19 -2.10
CA GLY A 23 5.97 6.52 -2.56
C GLY A 23 7.15 7.46 -2.83
N ASN A 24 8.13 7.48 -1.95
CA ASN A 24 9.34 8.31 -2.11
C ASN A 24 10.27 7.86 -3.25
N ASN A 25 10.03 6.69 -3.83
CA ASN A 25 10.79 6.18 -4.96
C ASN A 25 10.11 6.46 -6.31
N ILE A 26 8.98 7.14 -6.29
CA ILE A 26 8.21 7.56 -7.46
C ILE A 26 8.08 9.09 -7.41
N PRO A 27 8.51 9.81 -8.44
CA PRO A 27 9.36 9.44 -9.58
C PRO A 27 10.80 9.24 -9.14
N GLY A 28 11.53 8.45 -9.91
CA GLY A 28 12.95 8.26 -9.66
C GLY A 28 13.74 9.53 -9.95
N ASP A 29 14.04 10.31 -8.93
CA ASP A 29 14.79 11.58 -9.01
C ASP A 29 16.19 11.47 -9.63
N LYS A 30 16.66 10.27 -9.86
CA LYS A 30 18.02 9.99 -10.35
C LYS A 30 18.02 9.00 -11.52
N GLY A 31 16.96 9.03 -12.34
CA GLY A 31 16.89 8.16 -13.52
C GLY A 31 16.63 6.69 -13.19
N GLU A 32 16.17 6.38 -11.98
CA GLU A 32 15.74 5.02 -11.66
C GLU A 32 14.53 4.65 -12.51
N LYS A 33 14.71 3.67 -13.38
CA LYS A 33 13.64 3.21 -14.25
C LYS A 33 12.57 2.50 -13.44
N SER A 34 11.30 2.64 -13.82
CA SER A 34 10.18 1.96 -13.17
C SER A 34 10.35 0.42 -13.13
N VAL A 35 11.14 -0.13 -14.04
CA VAL A 35 11.52 -1.55 -14.08
C VAL A 35 12.41 -1.91 -12.90
N ASP A 36 13.42 -1.09 -12.59
CA ASP A 36 14.36 -1.34 -11.49
C ASP A 36 13.64 -1.28 -10.14
N LEU A 37 12.71 -0.33 -9.99
CA LEU A 37 11.87 -0.23 -8.80
C LEU A 37 10.99 -1.48 -8.61
N ARG A 38 10.38 -1.99 -9.70
CA ARG A 38 9.62 -3.24 -9.64
C ARG A 38 10.48 -4.43 -9.23
N LEU A 39 11.69 -4.54 -9.78
CA LEU A 39 12.64 -5.60 -9.41
C LEU A 39 13.03 -5.51 -7.94
N LYS A 40 13.34 -4.31 -7.44
CA LYS A 40 13.68 -4.10 -6.02
C LYS A 40 12.53 -4.51 -5.10
N ILE A 41 11.29 -4.11 -5.42
CA ILE A 41 10.12 -4.49 -4.62
C ILE A 41 9.91 -6.00 -4.69
N ASN A 42 9.95 -6.61 -5.87
CA ASN A 42 9.79 -8.05 -6.02
C ASN A 42 10.84 -8.84 -5.21
N ASN A 43 12.11 -8.45 -5.29
CA ASN A 43 13.18 -9.08 -4.52
C ASN A 43 12.97 -8.93 -3.00
N THR A 44 12.43 -7.79 -2.58
CA THR A 44 12.07 -7.53 -1.18
C THR A 44 10.94 -8.46 -0.74
N LEU A 45 9.88 -8.60 -1.53
CA LEU A 45 8.76 -9.50 -1.24
C LEU A 45 9.20 -10.96 -1.16
N VAL A 46 10.01 -11.41 -2.12
CA VAL A 46 10.59 -12.77 -2.10
C VAL A 46 11.44 -12.98 -0.86
N SER A 47 12.21 -11.98 -0.46
CA SER A 47 13.04 -12.05 0.75
C SER A 47 12.19 -12.13 2.03
N PHE A 48 11.06 -11.39 2.10
CA PHE A 48 10.12 -11.50 3.22
C PHE A 48 9.42 -12.86 3.24
N ALA A 49 8.96 -13.36 2.10
CA ALA A 49 8.31 -14.67 2.03
C ALA A 49 9.24 -15.81 2.49
N LYS A 50 10.55 -15.71 2.18
CA LYS A 50 11.55 -16.68 2.67
C LYS A 50 11.83 -16.53 4.16
N LEU A 51 11.84 -15.31 4.69
CA LEU A 51 12.15 -15.03 6.09
C LEU A 51 10.96 -15.36 7.00
N LEU A 52 9.74 -15.25 6.50
CA LEU A 52 8.47 -15.33 7.23
C LEU A 52 7.51 -16.24 6.45
N PRO A 53 7.79 -17.57 6.37
CA PRO A 53 7.04 -18.49 5.51
C PRO A 53 5.56 -18.60 5.90
N ASP A 54 5.24 -18.47 7.20
CA ASP A 54 3.89 -18.60 7.74
C ASP A 54 3.16 -17.25 7.88
N THR A 55 3.81 -16.14 7.52
CA THR A 55 3.24 -14.78 7.57
C THR A 55 2.60 -14.40 6.25
N VAL A 56 1.36 -13.98 6.29
CA VAL A 56 0.67 -13.44 5.11
C VAL A 56 1.18 -12.02 4.83
N LEU A 57 1.83 -11.82 3.67
CA LEU A 57 2.24 -10.49 3.24
C LEU A 57 1.04 -9.70 2.71
N VAL A 58 0.87 -8.49 3.19
CA VAL A 58 -0.21 -7.58 2.79
C VAL A 58 0.40 -6.33 2.18
N TRP A 59 0.12 -6.07 0.90
CA TRP A 59 0.50 -4.80 0.27
C TRP A 59 -0.58 -3.76 0.52
N SER A 60 -0.23 -2.71 1.22
CA SER A 60 -1.01 -1.49 1.33
C SER A 60 -0.67 -0.60 0.14
N GLN A 61 -1.66 -0.26 -0.67
CA GLN A 61 -1.49 0.51 -1.90
C GLN A 61 -0.68 1.80 -1.66
N ILE A 62 0.29 2.09 -2.53
CA ILE A 62 0.94 3.39 -2.57
C ILE A 62 -0.12 4.43 -2.90
N LEU A 63 -0.28 5.41 -2.03
CA LEU A 63 -1.28 6.46 -2.16
C LEU A 63 -0.92 7.44 -3.28
N PRO A 64 -1.90 8.13 -3.87
CA PRO A 64 -1.64 9.24 -4.76
C PRO A 64 -1.05 10.43 -3.99
N CYS A 65 -0.38 11.33 -4.70
CA CYS A 65 0.02 12.64 -4.22
C CYS A 65 -0.47 13.70 -5.20
N GLN A 66 -0.87 14.86 -4.71
CA GLN A 66 -1.19 16.01 -5.56
C GLN A 66 0.09 16.61 -6.16
N HIS A 67 1.18 16.57 -5.38
CA HIS A 67 2.48 17.08 -5.78
C HIS A 67 3.55 16.01 -5.61
N TRP A 68 4.06 15.48 -6.72
CA TRP A 68 5.17 14.54 -6.69
C TRP A 68 6.50 15.28 -6.61
N ARG A 69 7.34 14.95 -5.63
CA ARG A 69 8.69 15.51 -5.53
C ARG A 69 9.52 15.09 -6.75
N GLY A 70 10.11 16.07 -7.45
CA GLY A 70 10.92 15.82 -8.63
C GLY A 70 10.14 15.44 -9.91
N GLY A 71 8.84 15.27 -9.84
CA GLY A 71 7.98 14.99 -10.99
C GLY A 71 7.65 16.27 -11.75
N VAL A 72 8.11 16.38 -13.00
CA VAL A 72 7.72 17.47 -13.90
C VAL A 72 6.29 17.22 -14.43
N ASP A 73 5.92 15.95 -14.62
CA ASP A 73 4.61 15.50 -15.08
C ASP A 73 3.95 14.65 -13.98
N HIS A 74 3.01 15.26 -13.27
CA HIS A 74 2.29 14.60 -12.16
C HIS A 74 1.37 13.48 -12.64
N GLU A 75 0.77 13.61 -13.83
CA GLU A 75 -0.12 12.59 -14.39
C GLU A 75 0.68 11.35 -14.81
N ALA A 76 1.77 11.53 -15.53
CA ALA A 76 2.66 10.43 -15.90
C ALA A 76 3.21 9.72 -14.64
N THR A 77 3.54 10.47 -13.60
CA THR A 77 4.01 9.92 -12.33
C THR A 77 2.94 9.10 -11.63
N ASP A 78 1.70 9.58 -11.60
CA ASP A 78 0.58 8.82 -11.02
C ASP A 78 0.30 7.54 -11.82
N MET A 79 0.46 7.56 -13.14
CA MET A 79 0.37 6.36 -13.96
C MET A 79 1.45 5.33 -13.61
N VAL A 80 2.69 5.75 -13.31
CA VAL A 80 3.75 4.86 -12.81
C VAL A 80 3.34 4.23 -11.48
N ARG A 81 2.81 5.02 -10.54
CA ARG A 81 2.27 4.53 -9.27
C ARG A 81 1.20 3.47 -9.47
N LYS A 82 0.20 3.74 -10.30
CA LYS A 82 -0.90 2.79 -10.61
C LYS A 82 -0.37 1.47 -11.17
N ARG A 83 0.57 1.54 -12.13
CA ARG A 83 1.21 0.36 -12.72
C ARG A 83 2.03 -0.43 -11.70
N LEU A 84 2.74 0.25 -10.81
CA LEU A 84 3.51 -0.38 -9.75
C LEU A 84 2.60 -1.10 -8.75
N ASN A 85 1.54 -0.44 -8.28
CA ASN A 85 0.54 -1.06 -7.41
C ASN A 85 -0.08 -2.31 -8.03
N SER A 86 -0.45 -2.26 -9.31
CA SER A 86 -1.02 -3.40 -10.05
C SER A 86 -0.03 -4.56 -10.19
N PHE A 87 1.25 -4.24 -10.45
CA PHE A 87 2.31 -5.25 -10.52
C PHE A 87 2.49 -5.98 -9.19
N VAL A 88 2.62 -5.22 -8.10
CA VAL A 88 2.82 -5.78 -6.74
C VAL A 88 1.61 -6.59 -6.31
N ALA A 89 0.39 -6.07 -6.51
CA ALA A 89 -0.84 -6.79 -6.20
C ALA A 89 -0.92 -8.13 -6.93
N THR A 90 -0.62 -8.15 -8.23
CA THR A 90 -0.62 -9.37 -9.04
C THR A 90 0.40 -10.39 -8.53
N ALA A 91 1.62 -9.95 -8.22
CA ALA A 91 2.68 -10.81 -7.71
C ALA A 91 2.29 -11.43 -6.35
N LEU A 92 1.79 -10.62 -5.41
CA LEU A 92 1.40 -11.08 -4.08
C LEU A 92 0.20 -12.01 -4.10
N ILE A 93 -0.85 -11.67 -4.85
CA ILE A 93 -2.07 -12.48 -4.94
C ILE A 93 -1.76 -13.89 -5.45
N ARG A 94 -0.83 -14.02 -6.40
CA ARG A 94 -0.39 -15.32 -6.93
C ARG A 94 0.32 -16.20 -5.88
N THR A 95 0.92 -15.60 -4.89
CA THR A 95 1.66 -16.29 -3.81
C THR A 95 0.87 -16.37 -2.50
N GLY A 96 -0.45 -16.12 -2.51
CA GLY A 96 -1.29 -16.17 -1.32
C GLY A 96 -1.31 -14.88 -0.48
N GLY A 97 -0.58 -13.86 -0.88
CA GLY A 97 -0.61 -12.54 -0.22
C GLY A 97 -1.91 -11.79 -0.45
N LYS A 98 -2.04 -10.65 0.20
CA LYS A 98 -3.24 -9.81 0.24
C LYS A 98 -2.93 -8.39 -0.25
N TYR A 99 -3.97 -7.65 -0.60
CA TYR A 99 -3.86 -6.28 -1.13
C TYR A 99 -4.96 -5.38 -0.59
N ILE A 100 -4.59 -4.23 -0.03
CA ILE A 100 -5.51 -3.21 0.47
C ILE A 100 -5.52 -2.02 -0.47
N ARG A 101 -6.71 -1.59 -0.89
CA ARG A 101 -6.96 -0.41 -1.71
C ARG A 101 -7.55 0.72 -0.89
N TYR A 102 -7.34 1.94 -1.39
CA TYR A 102 -7.86 3.17 -0.80
C TYR A 102 -8.60 3.97 -1.90
N PRO A 103 -9.77 3.49 -2.37
CA PRO A 103 -10.46 4.11 -3.51
C PRO A 103 -11.00 5.51 -3.20
N GLU A 104 -11.16 5.85 -1.92
CA GLU A 104 -11.62 7.17 -1.47
C GLU A 104 -10.50 8.23 -1.56
N ILE A 105 -9.24 7.82 -1.46
CA ILE A 105 -8.09 8.74 -1.49
C ILE A 105 -7.69 8.95 -2.95
N GLN A 106 -8.20 10.03 -3.53
CA GLN A 106 -7.97 10.41 -4.93
C GLN A 106 -7.38 11.81 -5.01
N ILE A 107 -6.68 12.10 -6.12
CA ILE A 107 -5.98 13.38 -6.33
C ILE A 107 -6.95 14.56 -6.35
N ASP A 108 -8.17 14.35 -6.85
CA ASP A 108 -9.26 15.33 -6.95
C ASP A 108 -10.01 15.57 -5.63
N CYS A 109 -9.58 14.94 -4.54
CA CYS A 109 -10.09 15.15 -3.19
C CYS A 109 -9.07 15.95 -2.34
N PRO A 110 -8.92 17.28 -2.57
CA PRO A 110 -7.85 18.08 -1.95
C PRO A 110 -7.92 18.12 -0.42
N HIS A 111 -9.12 18.01 0.16
CA HIS A 111 -9.33 17.97 1.60
C HIS A 111 -8.73 16.75 2.30
N LEU A 112 -8.40 15.70 1.56
CA LEU A 112 -7.72 14.51 2.09
C LEU A 112 -6.20 14.66 2.16
N PHE A 113 -5.65 15.77 1.63
CA PHE A 113 -4.21 16.03 1.64
C PHE A 113 -3.88 17.22 2.54
N ALA A 114 -2.68 17.18 3.11
CA ALA A 114 -2.09 18.32 3.79
C ALA A 114 -1.75 19.43 2.77
N PRO A 115 -1.47 20.67 3.22
CA PRO A 115 -1.16 21.78 2.31
C PRO A 115 0.04 21.55 1.37
N ASP A 116 0.91 20.60 1.71
CA ASP A 116 2.05 20.23 0.85
C ASP A 116 1.65 19.36 -0.35
N GLY A 117 0.41 18.86 -0.39
CA GLY A 117 -0.11 17.99 -1.44
C GLY A 117 0.58 16.60 -1.52
N VAL A 118 1.40 16.25 -0.54
CA VAL A 118 2.15 14.99 -0.46
C VAL A 118 1.63 14.11 0.66
N HIS A 119 1.53 14.67 1.86
CA HIS A 119 1.03 13.96 3.02
C HIS A 119 -0.50 13.99 3.08
N LEU A 120 -1.08 13.04 3.78
CA LEU A 120 -2.51 13.07 4.06
C LEU A 120 -2.83 14.15 5.13
N SER A 121 -4.00 14.76 5.01
CA SER A 121 -4.61 15.55 6.09
C SER A 121 -5.00 14.64 7.26
N GLU A 122 -5.49 15.22 8.35
CA GLU A 122 -6.05 14.43 9.45
C GLU A 122 -7.20 13.54 8.96
N LEU A 123 -8.13 14.09 8.18
CA LEU A 123 -9.24 13.35 7.58
C LEU A 123 -8.73 12.25 6.64
N GLY A 124 -7.76 12.54 5.78
CA GLY A 124 -7.13 11.56 4.90
C GLY A 124 -6.49 10.40 5.66
N ASN A 125 -5.83 10.69 6.79
CA ASN A 125 -5.27 9.68 7.67
C ASN A 125 -6.34 8.82 8.33
N GLN A 126 -7.48 9.40 8.72
CA GLN A 126 -8.62 8.63 9.26
C GLN A 126 -9.16 7.65 8.21
N PHE A 127 -9.36 8.07 6.96
CA PHE A 127 -9.75 7.17 5.87
C PHE A 127 -8.72 6.07 5.62
N PHE A 128 -7.44 6.42 5.61
CA PHE A 128 -6.36 5.46 5.44
C PHE A 128 -6.37 4.38 6.53
N LEU A 129 -6.40 4.79 7.80
CA LEU A 129 -6.37 3.87 8.94
C LEU A 129 -7.65 3.02 8.99
N TYR A 130 -8.80 3.62 8.74
CA TYR A 130 -10.07 2.90 8.68
C TYR A 130 -10.03 1.80 7.61
N ARG A 131 -9.58 2.12 6.40
CA ARG A 131 -9.45 1.13 5.32
C ARG A 131 -8.44 0.04 5.63
N LEU A 132 -7.33 0.41 6.25
CA LEU A 132 -6.32 -0.54 6.68
C LEU A 132 -6.92 -1.54 7.67
N GLN A 133 -7.62 -1.05 8.68
CA GLN A 133 -8.31 -1.87 9.68
C GLN A 133 -9.37 -2.78 9.05
N GLN A 134 -10.23 -2.24 8.20
CA GLN A 134 -11.28 -3.01 7.51
C GLN A 134 -10.69 -4.09 6.62
N GLY A 135 -9.63 -3.78 5.87
CA GLY A 135 -8.94 -4.77 5.06
C GLY A 135 -8.38 -5.92 5.89
N LEU A 136 -7.69 -5.64 6.98
CA LEU A 136 -7.16 -6.65 7.88
C LEU A 136 -8.27 -7.48 8.54
N GLN A 137 -9.34 -6.83 9.03
CA GLN A 137 -10.50 -7.53 9.58
C GLN A 137 -11.14 -8.49 8.58
N THR A 138 -11.27 -8.07 7.32
CA THR A 138 -11.78 -8.92 6.24
C THR A 138 -10.91 -10.16 6.02
N PHE A 139 -9.58 -9.97 6.01
CA PHE A 139 -8.65 -11.09 5.81
C PHE A 139 -8.64 -12.09 6.97
N ILE A 140 -8.93 -11.63 8.18
CA ILE A 140 -9.08 -12.50 9.36
C ILE A 140 -10.39 -13.28 9.28
N THR A 141 -11.51 -12.62 8.96
CA THR A 141 -12.84 -13.24 8.96
C THR A 141 -13.13 -14.03 7.69
N LYS A 142 -12.54 -13.62 6.56
CA LYS A 142 -12.70 -14.26 5.24
C LYS A 142 -11.35 -14.53 4.60
N PRO A 143 -10.62 -15.55 5.02
CA PRO A 143 -9.24 -15.81 4.56
C PRO A 143 -9.09 -15.98 3.04
N THR A 144 -10.17 -16.37 2.34
CA THR A 144 -10.19 -16.54 0.88
C THR A 144 -10.19 -15.21 0.13
N GLU A 145 -10.62 -14.12 0.75
CA GLU A 145 -10.58 -12.80 0.12
C GLU A 145 -9.13 -12.32 -0.04
N LYS A 146 -8.79 -11.84 -1.24
CA LYS A 146 -7.43 -11.43 -1.62
C LYS A 146 -7.26 -9.91 -1.67
N VAL A 147 -8.35 -9.19 -1.79
CA VAL A 147 -8.39 -7.72 -1.91
C VAL A 147 -9.44 -7.19 -0.94
N SER A 148 -9.17 -6.05 -0.29
CA SER A 148 -10.16 -5.39 0.57
C SER A 148 -11.41 -5.00 -0.24
N PRO A 149 -12.61 -5.19 0.30
CA PRO A 149 -13.86 -4.86 -0.38
C PRO A 149 -13.96 -3.36 -0.68
N LYS A 150 -14.85 -3.00 -1.60
CA LYS A 150 -15.21 -1.60 -1.85
C LYS A 150 -16.07 -1.07 -0.69
N LEU A 151 -16.04 0.24 -0.47
CA LEU A 151 -16.76 0.89 0.64
C LEU A 151 -18.27 0.58 0.61
N GLY A 152 -18.90 0.58 -0.57
CA GLY A 152 -20.33 0.28 -0.74
C GLY A 152 -20.74 -1.15 -0.41
N GLU A 153 -19.79 -2.08 -0.24
CA GLU A 153 -20.05 -3.48 0.14
C GLU A 153 -20.07 -3.67 1.66
N LEU A 154 -19.68 -2.64 2.44
CA LEU A 154 -19.54 -2.72 3.90
C LEU A 154 -20.73 -2.11 4.68
N GLY A 155 -21.82 -1.72 4.00
CA GLY A 155 -23.02 -1.15 4.64
C GLY A 155 -22.93 0.37 4.94
N PRO A 156 -24.04 1.00 5.44
CA PRO A 156 -24.27 2.43 5.37
C PRO A 156 -23.64 3.29 6.48
N TRP A 157 -22.49 2.95 7.02
CA TRP A 157 -21.95 3.58 8.24
C TRP A 157 -21.04 4.79 8.02
N LEU A 158 -20.98 5.37 6.83
CA LEU A 158 -20.12 6.52 6.51
C LEU A 158 -20.88 7.62 5.75
N CYS A 159 -22.03 8.05 6.25
CA CYS A 159 -22.55 9.39 6.00
C CYS A 159 -22.30 10.20 7.28
N TYR A 160 -21.21 10.92 7.34
CA TYR A 160 -21.05 12.06 8.24
C TYR A 160 -21.35 13.31 7.44
N ASP A 161 -22.52 13.90 7.74
CA ASP A 161 -22.85 15.29 7.41
C ASP A 161 -21.85 16.25 8.04
#